data_6876bde1ae84aa9bb25ccc851e541429
#
_entry.id   6876bde1ae84aa9bb25ccc851e541429
#
_cell.length_a   1.000
_cell.length_b   1.000
_cell.length_c   1.000
_cell.angle_alpha   90.00
_cell.angle_beta   90.00
_cell.angle_gamma   90.00
#
_symmetry.space_group_name_H-M   'P 1'
#
loop_
_entity.id
_entity.type
_entity.pdbx_description
1 polymer ?
#
loop_
_entity_poly.entity_id
_entity_poly.type
_entity_poly.pdbx_seq_one_letter_code
_entity_poly.pdbx_strand_id
1 'polypeptide(L)'
;GLSLSDAVCPAHAAQVQFQSYCGSGRNRAVSRASKLDILPCHYTQLAKALDPVDVLLLQVAEGPEGFSFGIAAEYLVPLVKSARLVVVEVNDQSPWTHGERLDPADIDLLVRTSQAPLEVHSAAIGDVERAIARHIGGLVEDGSTLQLGMGSLPEAVLDGLRSHRDLGIHSGAIGDKVAEMMACGVITNSRKSIDPGVTVAGVLFGGQGIYRFAHRNSQVQMRSTAYTHALSVLARIDRLVTINSAIEVDLTGQINAEVAGGAYVGAVGGAMDFLLGAHASGGGLPIIALPATAVGGSQSRVVDRLSGPVSTPRADAGLIVTEYGVADLRGCNLRERARRMVAIAHPDFREALARAAGL
;
A
#
# COMPACT_ATOMS: atom_id res chain seq x y z
N GLY A 1 10.78 -2.06 7.58
CA GLY A 1 9.67 -2.29 6.68
C GLY A 1 8.91 -3.57 7.01
N LEU A 2 8.04 -4.01 6.10
CA LEU A 2 7.45 -5.35 6.18
C LEU A 2 8.57 -6.38 6.11
N SER A 3 8.82 -7.12 7.19
CA SER A 3 9.86 -8.15 7.20
C SER A 3 9.25 -9.53 6.96
N LEU A 4 9.93 -10.31 6.12
CA LEU A 4 9.66 -11.72 5.88
C LEU A 4 10.77 -12.63 6.48
N SER A 5 11.85 -12.02 6.97
CA SER A 5 13.01 -12.71 7.53
C SER A 5 12.71 -13.35 8.89
N ASP A 6 13.14 -14.59 9.10
CA ASP A 6 13.08 -15.27 10.38
C ASP A 6 14.01 -14.66 11.46
N ALA A 7 14.99 -13.84 11.04
CA ALA A 7 15.82 -13.07 11.94
C ALA A 7 15.02 -12.04 12.77
N VAL A 8 13.84 -11.61 12.26
CA VAL A 8 12.94 -10.69 12.97
C VAL A 8 12.03 -11.52 13.88
N CYS A 9 12.52 -11.82 15.09
CA CYS A 9 11.76 -12.55 16.09
C CYS A 9 12.07 -12.03 17.51
N PRO A 10 11.15 -12.22 18.48
CA PRO A 10 11.33 -11.76 19.86
C PRO A 10 12.58 -12.33 20.57
N ALA A 11 13.03 -13.53 20.18
CA ALA A 11 14.18 -14.19 20.79
C ALA A 11 15.49 -13.40 20.59
N HIS A 12 15.60 -12.65 19.50
CA HIS A 12 16.79 -11.84 19.18
C HIS A 12 16.76 -10.44 19.83
N ALA A 13 15.66 -10.07 20.48
CA ALA A 13 15.49 -8.71 21.04
C ALA A 13 16.41 -8.43 22.26
N ALA A 14 17.13 -9.42 22.78
CA ALA A 14 18.15 -9.20 23.78
C ALA A 14 19.47 -8.65 23.18
N GLN A 15 19.72 -8.90 21.89
CA GLN A 15 20.95 -8.51 21.18
C GLN A 15 20.70 -7.44 20.13
N VAL A 16 19.47 -7.33 19.61
CA VAL A 16 19.10 -6.44 18.50
C VAL A 16 17.89 -5.61 18.88
N GLN A 17 18.02 -4.29 18.75
CA GLN A 17 16.86 -3.38 18.82
C GLN A 17 16.15 -3.35 17.47
N PHE A 18 14.86 -3.67 17.46
CA PHE A 18 14.04 -3.66 16.26
C PHE A 18 13.30 -2.32 16.12
N GLN A 19 13.48 -1.68 14.99
CA GLN A 19 12.71 -0.48 14.62
C GLN A 19 12.04 -0.68 13.27
N SER A 20 10.78 -0.24 13.13
CA SER A 20 10.04 -0.31 11.87
C SER A 20 8.96 0.75 11.78
N TYR A 21 8.57 1.11 10.55
CA TYR A 21 7.40 1.95 10.31
C TYR A 21 6.08 1.17 10.37
N CYS A 22 6.11 -0.17 10.38
CA CYS A 22 4.89 -0.99 10.36
C CYS A 22 4.98 -2.21 11.30
N GLY A 23 3.81 -2.61 11.83
CA GLY A 23 3.65 -3.80 12.66
C GLY A 23 3.27 -5.08 11.90
N SER A 24 3.33 -5.07 10.55
CA SER A 24 2.89 -6.17 9.70
C SER A 24 3.97 -7.24 9.49
N GLY A 25 3.60 -8.40 8.91
CA GLY A 25 4.52 -9.48 8.63
C GLY A 25 5.14 -10.08 9.91
N ARG A 26 6.43 -10.41 9.89
CA ARG A 26 7.18 -10.92 11.05
C ARG A 26 7.27 -9.89 12.19
N ASN A 27 7.18 -8.59 11.88
CA ASN A 27 7.14 -7.53 12.89
C ASN A 27 6.01 -7.71 13.90
N ARG A 28 4.91 -8.37 13.51
CA ARG A 28 3.75 -8.61 14.40
C ARG A 28 4.12 -9.37 15.68
N ALA A 29 4.99 -10.36 15.58
CA ALA A 29 5.42 -11.11 16.74
C ALA A 29 6.26 -10.24 17.69
N VAL A 30 7.17 -9.45 17.15
CA VAL A 30 8.04 -8.52 17.92
C VAL A 30 7.21 -7.38 18.53
N SER A 31 6.23 -6.85 17.78
CA SER A 31 5.29 -5.83 18.26
C SER A 31 4.45 -6.34 19.44
N ARG A 32 3.86 -7.54 19.32
CA ARG A 32 3.10 -8.17 20.41
C ARG A 32 3.93 -8.44 21.67
N ALA A 33 5.22 -8.66 21.51
CA ALA A 33 6.17 -8.81 22.61
C ALA A 33 6.65 -7.48 23.20
N SER A 34 6.14 -6.33 22.71
CA SER A 34 6.56 -4.96 23.08
C SER A 34 8.08 -4.75 22.91
N LYS A 35 8.64 -5.30 21.81
CA LYS A 35 10.05 -5.25 21.45
C LYS A 35 10.31 -4.59 20.08
N LEU A 36 9.29 -3.94 19.53
CA LEU A 36 9.37 -3.21 18.26
C LEU A 36 9.16 -1.73 18.51
N ASP A 37 10.16 -0.92 18.20
CA ASP A 37 10.04 0.53 18.19
C ASP A 37 9.37 0.95 16.87
N ILE A 38 8.26 1.67 16.99
CA ILE A 38 7.50 2.13 15.83
C ILE A 38 7.92 3.54 15.46
N LEU A 39 8.23 3.73 14.18
CA LEU A 39 8.50 5.03 13.56
C LEU A 39 7.23 5.47 12.79
N PRO A 40 6.32 6.24 13.41
CA PRO A 40 5.07 6.66 12.78
C PRO A 40 5.35 7.84 11.83
N CYS A 41 5.53 7.55 10.54
CA CYS A 41 5.80 8.56 9.52
C CYS A 41 5.10 8.23 8.20
N HIS A 42 4.85 9.26 7.38
CA HIS A 42 4.47 9.07 6.00
C HIS A 42 5.58 8.38 5.22
N TYR A 43 5.20 7.57 4.23
CA TYR A 43 6.16 6.77 3.48
C TYR A 43 7.15 7.60 2.68
N THR A 44 6.72 8.77 2.20
CA THR A 44 7.59 9.78 1.56
C THR A 44 8.69 10.31 2.48
N GLN A 45 8.49 10.27 3.79
CA GLN A 45 9.44 10.78 4.78
C GLN A 45 10.35 9.69 5.36
N LEU A 46 10.07 8.41 5.06
CA LEU A 46 10.72 7.29 5.72
C LEU A 46 12.25 7.28 5.53
N ALA A 47 12.73 7.51 4.30
CA ALA A 47 14.17 7.55 4.06
C ALA A 47 14.86 8.60 4.92
N LYS A 48 14.29 9.81 5.00
CA LYS A 48 14.83 10.89 5.84
C LYS A 48 14.76 10.56 7.34
N ALA A 49 13.71 9.86 7.77
CA ALA A 49 13.53 9.49 9.16
C ALA A 49 14.46 8.36 9.62
N LEU A 50 15.01 7.58 8.66
CA LEU A 50 16.01 6.54 8.91
C LEU A 50 17.45 7.06 8.83
N ASP A 51 17.67 8.24 8.25
CA ASP A 51 19.01 8.84 8.09
C ASP A 51 19.54 9.42 9.43
N PRO A 52 20.82 9.18 9.80
CA PRO A 52 21.86 8.45 9.06
C PRO A 52 21.76 6.94 9.20
N VAL A 53 22.09 6.22 8.10
CA VAL A 53 22.18 4.76 8.06
C VAL A 53 23.65 4.34 8.06
N ASP A 54 24.07 3.56 9.05
CA ASP A 54 25.45 3.05 9.09
C ASP A 54 25.68 1.98 8.04
N VAL A 55 24.79 0.99 7.94
CA VAL A 55 24.90 -0.12 6.99
C VAL A 55 23.56 -0.31 6.28
N LEU A 56 23.57 -0.17 4.97
CA LEU A 56 22.43 -0.48 4.11
C LEU A 56 22.64 -1.84 3.46
N LEU A 57 21.69 -2.77 3.68
CA LEU A 57 21.67 -4.07 3.04
C LEU A 57 20.66 -4.06 1.90
N LEU A 58 21.10 -4.38 0.69
CA LEU A 58 20.26 -4.42 -0.51
C LEU A 58 20.36 -5.77 -1.21
N GLN A 59 19.24 -6.27 -1.73
CA GLN A 59 19.23 -7.31 -2.73
C GLN A 59 18.97 -6.68 -4.12
N VAL A 60 19.79 -7.03 -5.10
CA VAL A 60 19.71 -6.50 -6.47
C VAL A 60 19.81 -7.64 -7.48
N ALA A 61 19.44 -7.35 -8.73
CA ALA A 61 19.67 -8.21 -9.88
C ALA A 61 20.71 -7.57 -10.81
N GLU A 62 21.65 -8.37 -11.31
CA GLU A 62 22.63 -7.94 -12.31
C GLU A 62 22.15 -8.24 -13.72
N GLY A 63 22.40 -7.34 -14.66
CA GLY A 63 22.06 -7.52 -16.06
C GLY A 63 23.00 -6.73 -16.98
N PRO A 64 22.83 -6.83 -18.31
CA PRO A 64 23.68 -6.12 -19.27
C PRO A 64 23.73 -4.60 -19.09
N GLU A 65 22.66 -4.03 -18.51
CA GLU A 65 22.54 -2.60 -18.24
C GLU A 65 22.97 -2.23 -16.79
N GLY A 66 23.66 -3.12 -16.07
CA GLY A 66 24.10 -2.92 -14.69
C GLY A 66 23.12 -3.45 -13.65
N PHE A 67 23.21 -2.93 -12.42
CA PHE A 67 22.42 -3.40 -11.29
C PHE A 67 21.04 -2.74 -11.25
N SER A 68 20.02 -3.58 -11.13
CA SER A 68 18.62 -3.19 -10.90
C SER A 68 18.24 -3.44 -9.45
N PHE A 69 17.42 -2.59 -8.86
CA PHE A 69 16.85 -2.83 -7.53
C PHE A 69 15.91 -4.06 -7.45
N GLY A 70 15.70 -4.72 -8.59
CA GLY A 70 14.96 -5.99 -8.64
C GLY A 70 13.54 -5.86 -8.11
N ILE A 71 13.29 -6.41 -6.93
CA ILE A 71 11.96 -6.51 -6.33
C ILE A 71 11.53 -5.21 -5.63
N ALA A 72 12.46 -4.44 -5.07
CA ALA A 72 12.12 -3.27 -4.24
C ALA A 72 13.09 -2.10 -4.44
N ALA A 73 12.58 -1.00 -4.96
CA ALA A 73 13.28 0.29 -5.06
C ALA A 73 12.91 1.22 -3.90
N GLU A 74 11.69 1.66 -3.83
CA GLU A 74 11.05 2.38 -2.72
C GLU A 74 11.93 3.43 -2.03
N TYR A 75 11.92 3.45 -0.69
CA TYR A 75 12.76 4.31 0.15
C TYR A 75 14.23 3.85 0.22
N LEU A 76 14.58 2.70 -0.36
CA LEU A 76 15.95 2.21 -0.37
C LEU A 76 16.86 3.05 -1.30
N VAL A 77 16.32 3.51 -2.43
CA VAL A 77 17.07 4.29 -3.42
C VAL A 77 17.73 5.53 -2.82
N PRO A 78 17.01 6.43 -2.12
CA PRO A 78 17.63 7.59 -1.53
C PRO A 78 18.62 7.25 -0.38
N LEU A 79 18.45 6.12 0.30
CA LEU A 79 19.34 5.69 1.37
C LEU A 79 20.71 5.24 0.87
N VAL A 80 20.84 4.81 -0.38
CA VAL A 80 22.14 4.42 -0.97
C VAL A 80 23.17 5.54 -0.85
N LYS A 81 22.76 6.79 -1.12
CA LYS A 81 23.67 7.94 -1.11
C LYS A 81 23.98 8.47 0.30
N SER A 82 23.20 8.13 1.30
CA SER A 82 23.39 8.58 2.68
C SER A 82 24.00 7.52 3.59
N ALA A 83 23.94 6.26 3.20
CA ALA A 83 24.51 5.16 3.98
C ALA A 83 26.05 5.25 4.03
N ARG A 84 26.61 4.95 5.21
CA ARG A 84 28.07 4.89 5.38
C ARG A 84 28.70 3.68 4.73
N LEU A 85 27.97 2.57 4.67
CA LEU A 85 28.38 1.31 4.03
C LEU A 85 27.20 0.70 3.30
N VAL A 86 27.36 0.41 2.01
CA VAL A 86 26.35 -0.26 1.17
C VAL A 86 26.80 -1.68 0.87
N VAL A 87 26.10 -2.66 1.42
CA VAL A 87 26.33 -4.09 1.20
C VAL A 87 25.26 -4.64 0.27
N VAL A 88 25.67 -5.20 -0.84
CA VAL A 88 24.77 -5.63 -1.91
C VAL A 88 24.81 -7.14 -2.07
N GLU A 89 23.67 -7.79 -1.95
CA GLU A 89 23.44 -9.15 -2.37
C GLU A 89 22.99 -9.16 -3.83
N VAL A 90 23.84 -9.64 -4.73
CA VAL A 90 23.49 -9.87 -6.13
C VAL A 90 22.88 -11.26 -6.25
N ASN A 91 21.58 -11.34 -6.39
CA ASN A 91 20.84 -12.60 -6.50
C ASN A 91 20.45 -12.84 -7.98
N ASP A 92 21.00 -13.91 -8.59
CA ASP A 92 20.76 -14.24 -9.99
C ASP A 92 19.34 -14.75 -10.28
N GLN A 93 18.57 -15.14 -9.23
CA GLN A 93 17.16 -15.50 -9.35
C GLN A 93 16.20 -14.32 -9.13
N SER A 94 16.71 -13.15 -8.72
CA SER A 94 15.91 -11.94 -8.60
C SER A 94 15.57 -11.38 -9.99
N PRO A 95 14.34 -10.88 -10.23
CA PRO A 95 14.01 -10.27 -11.52
C PRO A 95 14.84 -9.00 -11.74
N TRP A 96 15.45 -8.88 -12.90
CA TRP A 96 16.03 -7.61 -13.32
C TRP A 96 14.92 -6.71 -13.88
N THR A 97 14.67 -5.58 -13.24
CA THR A 97 13.54 -4.68 -13.53
C THR A 97 14.03 -3.34 -14.08
N HIS A 98 13.23 -2.71 -14.93
CA HIS A 98 13.49 -1.34 -15.38
C HIS A 98 13.16 -0.30 -14.31
N GLY A 99 13.64 0.92 -14.48
CA GLY A 99 13.43 2.05 -13.57
C GLY A 99 14.72 2.44 -12.86
N GLU A 100 14.71 2.47 -11.53
CA GLU A 100 15.88 2.85 -10.72
C GLU A 100 17.05 1.89 -10.92
N ARG A 101 18.26 2.45 -10.92
CA ARG A 101 19.53 1.72 -11.08
C ARG A 101 20.45 2.00 -9.91
N LEU A 102 21.18 0.98 -9.51
CA LEU A 102 22.26 1.12 -8.54
C LEU A 102 23.58 1.32 -9.30
N ASP A 103 24.24 2.45 -9.01
CA ASP A 103 25.56 2.71 -9.57
C ASP A 103 26.58 1.78 -8.91
N PRO A 104 27.41 1.05 -9.66
CA PRO A 104 28.49 0.23 -9.09
C PRO A 104 29.44 1.01 -8.17
N ALA A 105 29.61 2.31 -8.39
CA ALA A 105 30.43 3.17 -7.54
C ALA A 105 29.88 3.39 -6.12
N ASP A 106 28.59 3.09 -5.90
CA ASP A 106 27.94 3.19 -4.60
C ASP A 106 27.99 1.88 -3.80
N ILE A 107 28.63 0.85 -4.31
CA ILE A 107 28.70 -0.47 -3.68
C ILE A 107 30.05 -0.62 -2.96
N ASP A 108 30.00 -0.78 -1.63
CA ASP A 108 31.21 -1.04 -0.84
C ASP A 108 31.54 -2.54 -0.73
N LEU A 109 30.51 -3.38 -0.55
CA LEU A 109 30.66 -4.83 -0.48
C LEU A 109 29.60 -5.52 -1.34
N LEU A 110 30.03 -6.57 -2.05
CA LEU A 110 29.17 -7.35 -2.94
C LEU A 110 29.25 -8.84 -2.60
N VAL A 111 28.08 -9.46 -2.40
CA VAL A 111 27.95 -10.93 -2.18
C VAL A 111 27.06 -11.48 -3.29
N ARG A 112 27.48 -12.60 -3.90
CA ARG A 112 26.70 -13.28 -4.93
C ARG A 112 25.93 -14.44 -4.34
N THR A 113 24.65 -14.54 -4.67
CA THR A 113 23.76 -15.61 -4.21
C THR A 113 22.90 -16.13 -5.37
N SER A 114 22.32 -17.29 -5.15
CA SER A 114 21.34 -17.90 -6.04
C SER A 114 20.22 -18.51 -5.20
N GLN A 115 19.26 -17.66 -4.82
CA GLN A 115 18.13 -18.05 -3.98
C GLN A 115 16.82 -17.56 -4.60
N ALA A 116 15.82 -18.46 -4.62
CA ALA A 116 14.49 -18.06 -5.06
C ALA A 116 13.96 -16.91 -4.21
N PRO A 117 13.47 -15.82 -4.81
CA PRO A 117 12.84 -14.74 -4.07
C PRO A 117 11.66 -15.24 -3.24
N LEU A 118 11.49 -14.64 -2.06
CA LEU A 118 10.37 -14.97 -1.19
C LEU A 118 9.05 -14.59 -1.86
N GLU A 119 8.09 -15.49 -1.80
CA GLU A 119 6.74 -15.27 -2.33
C GLU A 119 5.77 -14.88 -1.23
N VAL A 120 4.86 -13.98 -1.55
CA VAL A 120 3.79 -13.55 -0.67
C VAL A 120 2.46 -13.70 -1.39
N HIS A 121 1.61 -14.57 -0.89
CA HIS A 121 0.30 -14.82 -1.46
C HIS A 121 -0.77 -14.14 -0.62
N SER A 122 -1.75 -13.55 -1.29
CA SER A 122 -2.94 -13.00 -0.62
C SER A 122 -3.86 -14.12 -0.13
N ALA A 123 -4.64 -13.81 0.90
CA ALA A 123 -5.72 -14.70 1.33
C ALA A 123 -6.78 -14.84 0.22
N ALA A 124 -7.56 -15.92 0.27
CA ALA A 124 -8.67 -16.12 -0.65
C ALA A 124 -9.69 -14.96 -0.56
N ILE A 125 -10.21 -14.56 -1.72
CA ILE A 125 -11.22 -13.50 -1.83
C ILE A 125 -12.56 -14.04 -1.32
N GLY A 126 -13.11 -13.40 -0.29
CA GLY A 126 -14.42 -13.71 0.29
C GLY A 126 -15.57 -12.92 -0.36
N ASP A 127 -16.79 -13.17 0.12
CA ASP A 127 -17.99 -12.48 -0.38
C ASP A 127 -18.02 -11.00 0.01
N VAL A 128 -17.47 -10.67 1.17
CA VAL A 128 -17.33 -9.29 1.66
C VAL A 128 -16.43 -8.49 0.73
N GLU A 129 -15.23 -9.01 0.40
CA GLU A 129 -14.32 -8.35 -0.52
C GLU A 129 -14.94 -8.19 -1.92
N ARG A 130 -15.68 -9.21 -2.40
CA ARG A 130 -16.42 -9.12 -3.68
C ARG A 130 -17.51 -8.05 -3.65
N ALA A 131 -18.21 -7.89 -2.52
CA ALA A 131 -19.25 -6.86 -2.39
C ALA A 131 -18.64 -5.45 -2.38
N ILE A 132 -17.55 -5.24 -1.64
CA ILE A 132 -16.79 -3.98 -1.64
C ILE A 132 -16.27 -3.68 -3.06
N ALA A 133 -15.68 -4.68 -3.72
CA ALA A 133 -15.15 -4.54 -5.08
C ALA A 133 -16.22 -4.11 -6.10
N ARG A 134 -17.46 -4.60 -5.98
CA ARG A 134 -18.58 -4.16 -6.85
C ARG A 134 -18.91 -2.68 -6.65
N HIS A 135 -18.91 -2.20 -5.41
CA HIS A 135 -19.15 -0.77 -5.14
C HIS A 135 -18.03 0.10 -5.72
N ILE A 136 -16.77 -0.31 -5.55
CA ILE A 136 -15.61 0.41 -6.10
C ILE A 136 -15.64 0.36 -7.64
N GLY A 137 -15.95 -0.79 -8.23
CA GLY A 137 -16.04 -0.94 -9.69
C GLY A 137 -17.04 0.00 -10.35
N GLY A 138 -18.15 0.32 -9.65
CA GLY A 138 -19.12 1.31 -10.12
C GLY A 138 -18.64 2.77 -10.05
N LEU A 139 -17.53 3.05 -9.40
CA LEU A 139 -16.94 4.39 -9.27
C LEU A 139 -15.77 4.62 -10.24
N VAL A 140 -15.10 3.54 -10.66
CA VAL A 140 -13.92 3.61 -11.53
C VAL A 140 -14.37 3.81 -12.98
N GLU A 141 -13.76 4.76 -13.66
CA GLU A 141 -14.00 4.99 -15.09
C GLU A 141 -12.91 4.33 -15.95
N ASP A 142 -13.23 4.03 -17.21
CA ASP A 142 -12.24 3.61 -18.20
C ASP A 142 -11.12 4.64 -18.33
N GLY A 143 -9.88 4.17 -18.37
CA GLY A 143 -8.68 5.01 -18.41
C GLY A 143 -8.30 5.65 -17.09
N SER A 144 -8.93 5.29 -15.96
CA SER A 144 -8.46 5.68 -14.62
C SER A 144 -7.09 5.09 -14.32
N THR A 145 -6.29 5.83 -13.55
CA THR A 145 -5.01 5.32 -13.02
C THR A 145 -5.21 4.86 -11.58
N LEU A 146 -4.84 3.61 -11.29
CA LEU A 146 -5.08 2.99 -10.00
C LEU A 146 -3.82 2.98 -9.13
N GLN A 147 -4.00 3.26 -7.85
CA GLN A 147 -3.11 2.86 -6.78
C GLN A 147 -3.86 1.85 -5.90
N LEU A 148 -3.19 0.78 -5.54
CA LEU A 148 -3.77 -0.30 -4.77
C LEU A 148 -2.85 -0.65 -3.58
N GLY A 149 -3.46 -1.00 -2.44
CA GLY A 149 -2.77 -1.65 -1.35
C GLY A 149 -2.45 -3.13 -1.66
N MET A 150 -2.09 -3.87 -0.62
CA MET A 150 -1.80 -5.31 -0.71
C MET A 150 -2.91 -6.11 0.00
N GLY A 151 -3.15 -7.35 -0.44
CA GLY A 151 -4.06 -8.28 0.19
C GLY A 151 -5.29 -8.64 -0.66
N SER A 152 -6.22 -9.42 -0.08
CA SER A 152 -7.39 -9.96 -0.77
C SER A 152 -8.35 -8.90 -1.31
N LEU A 153 -8.52 -7.79 -0.60
CA LEU A 153 -9.44 -6.73 -1.04
C LEU A 153 -8.96 -6.01 -2.31
N PRO A 154 -7.69 -5.53 -2.44
CA PRO A 154 -7.17 -5.00 -3.70
C PRO A 154 -7.26 -6.00 -4.87
N GLU A 155 -7.02 -7.27 -4.62
CA GLU A 155 -7.16 -8.30 -5.66
C GLU A 155 -8.62 -8.49 -6.10
N ALA A 156 -9.57 -8.47 -5.15
CA ALA A 156 -11.00 -8.51 -5.45
C ALA A 156 -11.43 -7.29 -6.30
N VAL A 157 -10.90 -6.10 -5.98
CA VAL A 157 -11.17 -4.90 -6.78
C VAL A 157 -10.67 -5.07 -8.20
N LEU A 158 -9.44 -5.51 -8.40
CA LEU A 158 -8.91 -5.78 -9.75
C LEU A 158 -9.76 -6.81 -10.51
N ASP A 159 -10.19 -7.89 -9.85
CA ASP A 159 -11.11 -8.85 -10.47
C ASP A 159 -12.44 -8.20 -10.89
N GLY A 160 -12.98 -7.31 -10.08
CA GLY A 160 -14.19 -6.54 -10.38
C GLY A 160 -14.05 -5.57 -11.55
N LEU A 161 -12.81 -5.18 -11.90
CA LEU A 161 -12.50 -4.25 -12.98
C LEU A 161 -12.16 -4.91 -14.32
N ARG A 162 -12.31 -6.23 -14.47
CA ARG A 162 -11.97 -6.96 -15.71
C ARG A 162 -12.71 -6.50 -16.96
N SER A 163 -13.88 -5.88 -16.82
CA SER A 163 -14.66 -5.32 -17.93
C SER A 163 -14.27 -3.89 -18.31
N HIS A 164 -13.43 -3.24 -17.53
CA HIS A 164 -12.93 -1.90 -17.81
C HIS A 164 -11.86 -1.92 -18.91
N ARG A 165 -11.55 -0.74 -19.44
CA ARG A 165 -10.59 -0.56 -20.54
C ARG A 165 -9.57 0.51 -20.20
N ASP A 166 -8.37 0.31 -20.72
CA ASP A 166 -7.28 1.29 -20.68
C ASP A 166 -6.92 1.79 -19.29
N LEU A 167 -7.08 0.95 -18.26
CA LEU A 167 -6.65 1.29 -16.91
C LEU A 167 -5.13 1.51 -16.87
N GLY A 168 -4.70 2.37 -15.96
CA GLY A 168 -3.29 2.60 -15.66
C GLY A 168 -2.93 2.19 -14.23
N ILE A 169 -1.65 1.99 -13.98
CA ILE A 169 -1.11 1.74 -12.63
C ILE A 169 -0.03 2.77 -12.30
N HIS A 170 -0.18 3.39 -11.12
CA HIS A 170 0.83 4.16 -10.42
C HIS A 170 0.69 3.87 -8.93
N SER A 171 1.50 2.97 -8.38
CA SER A 171 1.28 2.39 -7.06
C SER A 171 2.58 2.23 -6.28
N GLY A 172 2.48 2.16 -4.94
CA GLY A 172 3.61 1.75 -4.08
C GLY A 172 3.97 0.28 -4.28
N ALA A 173 2.96 -0.59 -4.41
CA ALA A 173 3.15 -2.03 -4.61
C ALA A 173 2.29 -2.54 -5.77
N ILE A 174 2.76 -3.58 -6.46
CA ILE A 174 1.99 -4.33 -7.44
C ILE A 174 2.21 -5.84 -7.24
N GLY A 175 1.19 -6.64 -7.56
CA GLY A 175 1.22 -8.10 -7.42
C GLY A 175 0.81 -8.85 -8.67
N ASP A 176 0.66 -10.17 -8.53
CA ASP A 176 0.35 -11.10 -9.63
C ASP A 176 -0.91 -10.69 -10.41
N LYS A 177 -1.93 -10.15 -9.71
CA LYS A 177 -3.17 -9.72 -10.35
C LYS A 177 -2.96 -8.55 -11.32
N VAL A 178 -2.05 -7.62 -11.03
CA VAL A 178 -1.69 -6.54 -11.96
C VAL A 178 -1.04 -7.10 -13.22
N ALA A 179 -0.11 -8.07 -13.08
CA ALA A 179 0.51 -8.75 -14.22
C ALA A 179 -0.54 -9.46 -15.11
N GLU A 180 -1.50 -10.15 -14.48
CA GLU A 180 -2.62 -10.80 -15.17
C GLU A 180 -3.47 -9.79 -15.95
N MET A 181 -3.86 -8.67 -15.31
CA MET A 181 -4.67 -7.61 -15.93
C MET A 181 -3.94 -6.90 -17.07
N MET A 182 -2.62 -6.75 -16.98
CA MET A 182 -1.80 -6.26 -18.10
C MET A 182 -1.75 -7.27 -19.24
N ALA A 183 -1.55 -8.55 -18.93
CA ALA A 183 -1.48 -9.60 -19.95
C ALA A 183 -2.78 -9.77 -20.73
N CYS A 184 -3.94 -9.54 -20.11
CA CYS A 184 -5.24 -9.59 -20.78
C CYS A 184 -5.70 -8.25 -21.38
N GLY A 185 -4.87 -7.19 -21.31
CA GLY A 185 -5.11 -5.91 -21.98
C GLY A 185 -6.11 -4.97 -21.29
N VAL A 186 -6.49 -5.24 -20.05
CA VAL A 186 -7.34 -4.34 -19.25
C VAL A 186 -6.51 -3.16 -18.72
N ILE A 187 -5.28 -3.43 -18.27
CA ILE A 187 -4.31 -2.41 -17.88
C ILE A 187 -3.34 -2.21 -19.06
N THR A 188 -3.51 -1.11 -19.77
CA THR A 188 -2.66 -0.72 -20.91
C THR A 188 -1.74 0.44 -20.58
N ASN A 189 -2.05 1.20 -19.53
CA ASN A 189 -1.41 2.47 -19.18
C ASN A 189 -1.48 3.55 -20.29
N SER A 190 -2.19 3.30 -21.38
CA SER A 190 -2.17 4.16 -22.59
C SER A 190 -2.77 5.55 -22.35
N ARG A 191 -3.67 5.66 -21.36
CA ARG A 191 -4.38 6.92 -21.05
C ARG A 191 -3.84 7.65 -19.82
N LYS A 192 -2.69 7.21 -19.28
CA LYS A 192 -2.05 7.92 -18.16
C LYS A 192 -1.55 9.30 -18.61
N SER A 193 -1.80 10.33 -17.80
CA SER A 193 -1.35 11.72 -18.04
C SER A 193 0.18 11.85 -17.92
N ILE A 194 0.81 11.00 -17.12
CA ILE A 194 2.27 10.87 -17.00
C ILE A 194 2.64 9.39 -17.12
N ASP A 195 3.83 9.09 -17.60
CA ASP A 195 4.30 7.72 -17.88
C ASP A 195 3.31 6.89 -18.72
N PRO A 196 2.83 7.37 -19.89
CA PRO A 196 1.91 6.60 -20.73
C PRO A 196 2.57 5.28 -21.17
N GLY A 197 1.77 4.19 -21.15
CA GLY A 197 2.26 2.85 -21.49
C GLY A 197 3.08 2.15 -20.42
N VAL A 198 3.30 2.78 -19.25
CA VAL A 198 4.17 2.27 -18.20
C VAL A 198 3.42 2.11 -16.88
N THR A 199 3.50 0.93 -16.29
CA THR A 199 3.16 0.65 -14.90
C THR A 199 4.29 1.12 -14.00
N VAL A 200 4.00 2.03 -13.08
CA VAL A 200 4.97 2.54 -12.08
C VAL A 200 4.69 1.87 -10.75
N ALA A 201 5.74 1.29 -10.14
CA ALA A 201 5.67 0.64 -8.83
C ALA A 201 6.92 0.90 -8.00
N GLY A 202 6.80 0.77 -6.67
CA GLY A 202 7.93 0.80 -5.72
C GLY A 202 8.43 -0.60 -5.39
N VAL A 203 7.51 -1.56 -5.22
CA VAL A 203 7.82 -2.94 -4.85
C VAL A 203 6.95 -3.94 -5.62
N LEU A 204 7.52 -5.09 -5.95
CA LEU A 204 6.80 -6.27 -6.43
C LEU A 204 6.41 -7.13 -5.22
N PHE A 205 5.12 -7.37 -5.02
CA PHE A 205 4.60 -8.08 -3.86
C PHE A 205 3.64 -9.19 -4.29
N GLY A 206 4.16 -10.38 -4.51
CA GLY A 206 3.41 -11.52 -5.04
C GLY A 206 4.25 -12.77 -5.12
N GLY A 207 3.96 -13.59 -6.11
CA GLY A 207 4.66 -14.84 -6.41
C GLY A 207 5.50 -14.75 -7.68
N GLN A 208 5.85 -15.92 -8.20
CA GLN A 208 6.64 -16.05 -9.44
C GLN A 208 5.97 -15.42 -10.66
N GLY A 209 4.64 -15.22 -10.62
CA GLY A 209 3.89 -14.58 -11.70
C GLY A 209 4.37 -13.17 -11.98
N ILE A 210 4.32 -12.31 -10.95
CA ILE A 210 4.77 -10.91 -11.07
C ILE A 210 6.27 -10.82 -11.29
N TYR A 211 7.10 -11.69 -10.68
CA TYR A 211 8.55 -11.66 -10.84
C TYR A 211 8.96 -11.96 -12.28
N ARG A 212 8.41 -13.01 -12.90
CA ARG A 212 8.66 -13.34 -14.31
C ARG A 212 8.10 -12.26 -15.25
N PHE A 213 6.92 -11.73 -14.95
CA PHE A 213 6.30 -10.69 -15.76
C PHE A 213 7.12 -9.40 -15.78
N ALA A 214 7.64 -8.99 -14.61
CA ALA A 214 8.42 -7.77 -14.49
C ALA A 214 9.87 -7.92 -14.99
N HIS A 215 10.40 -9.17 -15.08
CA HIS A 215 11.77 -9.40 -15.53
C HIS A 215 12.00 -8.88 -16.94
N ARG A 216 12.86 -7.86 -17.10
CA ARG A 216 13.20 -7.17 -18.36
C ARG A 216 11.99 -6.65 -19.15
N ASN A 217 10.89 -6.41 -18.47
CA ASN A 217 9.70 -5.83 -19.08
C ASN A 217 9.73 -4.30 -18.95
N SER A 218 9.96 -3.60 -20.07
CA SER A 218 10.03 -2.13 -20.09
C SER A 218 8.72 -1.43 -19.75
N GLN A 219 7.58 -2.14 -19.81
CA GLN A 219 6.28 -1.64 -19.39
C GLN A 219 6.10 -1.59 -17.87
N VAL A 220 7.04 -2.14 -17.10
CA VAL A 220 7.06 -2.08 -15.62
C VAL A 220 8.32 -1.35 -15.19
N GLN A 221 8.17 -0.27 -14.45
CA GLN A 221 9.28 0.51 -13.91
C GLN A 221 9.22 0.61 -12.40
N MET A 222 10.32 0.19 -11.77
CA MET A 222 10.51 0.32 -10.33
C MET A 222 11.06 1.69 -10.00
N ARG A 223 10.36 2.44 -9.13
CA ARG A 223 10.70 3.82 -8.77
C ARG A 223 10.78 4.01 -7.26
N SER A 224 11.57 4.98 -6.85
CA SER A 224 11.68 5.38 -5.44
C SER A 224 10.38 6.02 -4.92
N THR A 225 10.24 6.08 -3.59
CA THR A 225 9.12 6.79 -2.93
C THR A 225 9.07 8.28 -3.27
N ALA A 226 10.21 8.88 -3.58
CA ALA A 226 10.30 10.26 -4.06
C ALA A 226 9.59 10.48 -5.42
N TYR A 227 9.23 9.42 -6.11
CA TYR A 227 8.42 9.47 -7.33
C TYR A 227 7.04 8.85 -7.13
N THR A 228 6.97 7.62 -6.62
CA THR A 228 5.70 6.88 -6.53
C THR A 228 4.69 7.52 -5.57
N HIS A 229 5.14 8.17 -4.50
CA HIS A 229 4.30 8.75 -3.45
C HIS A 229 4.33 10.29 -3.42
N ALA A 230 5.16 10.93 -4.23
CA ALA A 230 5.30 12.38 -4.18
C ALA A 230 4.02 13.10 -4.63
N LEU A 231 3.48 13.99 -3.80
CA LEU A 231 2.28 14.78 -4.13
C LEU A 231 2.44 15.54 -5.45
N SER A 232 3.63 16.07 -5.73
CA SER A 232 3.94 16.78 -6.99
C SER A 232 3.86 15.90 -8.24
N VAL A 233 3.99 14.58 -8.10
CA VAL A 233 3.81 13.59 -9.17
C VAL A 233 2.35 13.16 -9.22
N LEU A 234 1.78 12.76 -8.08
CA LEU A 234 0.43 12.23 -7.98
C LEU A 234 -0.64 13.22 -8.42
N ALA A 235 -0.48 14.51 -8.10
CA ALA A 235 -1.40 15.58 -8.51
C ALA A 235 -1.47 15.80 -10.04
N ARG A 236 -0.50 15.29 -10.80
CA ARG A 236 -0.45 15.36 -12.26
C ARG A 236 -1.11 14.18 -12.97
N ILE A 237 -1.53 13.19 -12.22
CA ILE A 237 -2.22 12.00 -12.73
C ILE A 237 -3.72 12.29 -12.74
N ASP A 238 -4.32 12.42 -13.89
CA ASP A 238 -5.77 12.58 -14.01
C ASP A 238 -6.48 11.27 -13.64
N ARG A 239 -7.64 11.39 -13.00
CA ARG A 239 -8.46 10.25 -12.55
C ARG A 239 -7.66 9.23 -11.74
N LEU A 240 -6.86 9.72 -10.81
CA LEU A 240 -6.13 8.87 -9.87
C LEU A 240 -7.11 8.30 -8.84
N VAL A 241 -7.33 6.99 -8.90
CA VAL A 241 -8.15 6.25 -7.95
C VAL A 241 -7.22 5.54 -6.97
N THR A 242 -7.26 5.96 -5.72
CA THR A 242 -6.42 5.36 -4.67
C THR A 242 -7.27 4.51 -3.74
N ILE A 243 -6.88 3.25 -3.54
CA ILE A 243 -7.64 2.28 -2.76
C ILE A 243 -6.75 1.74 -1.64
N ASN A 244 -7.03 2.22 -0.44
CA ASN A 244 -6.31 1.85 0.78
C ASN A 244 -7.28 1.24 1.80
N SER A 245 -6.76 0.57 2.80
CA SER A 245 -7.55 -0.06 3.84
C SER A 245 -7.36 0.62 5.19
N ALA A 246 -8.31 0.39 6.10
CA ALA A 246 -8.26 0.86 7.48
C ALA A 246 -8.58 -0.27 8.46
N ILE A 247 -8.26 -0.07 9.71
CA ILE A 247 -8.70 -0.92 10.82
C ILE A 247 -10.11 -0.51 11.25
N GLU A 248 -10.34 0.79 11.42
CA GLU A 248 -11.64 1.37 11.77
C GLU A 248 -11.76 2.82 11.27
N VAL A 249 -12.98 3.30 11.13
CA VAL A 249 -13.31 4.68 10.74
C VAL A 249 -14.40 5.20 11.66
N ASP A 250 -14.25 6.42 12.19
CA ASP A 250 -15.29 7.02 13.02
C ASP A 250 -16.38 7.73 12.20
N LEU A 251 -17.47 8.12 12.88
CA LEU A 251 -18.62 8.80 12.26
C LEU A 251 -18.30 10.15 11.64
N THR A 252 -17.14 10.72 11.94
CA THR A 252 -16.68 12.01 11.39
C THR A 252 -15.74 11.82 10.19
N GLY A 253 -15.23 10.59 9.97
CA GLY A 253 -14.29 10.23 8.92
C GLY A 253 -12.83 10.20 9.36
N GLN A 254 -12.52 10.22 10.67
CA GLN A 254 -11.16 9.92 11.14
C GLN A 254 -10.87 8.43 10.96
N ILE A 255 -9.64 8.09 10.59
CA ILE A 255 -9.25 6.73 10.22
C ILE A 255 -8.09 6.27 11.11
N ASN A 256 -8.20 5.09 11.68
CA ASN A 256 -7.12 4.34 12.29
C ASN A 256 -6.70 3.20 11.35
N ALA A 257 -5.44 3.22 10.93
CA ALA A 257 -4.82 2.17 10.12
C ALA A 257 -3.65 1.47 10.83
N GLU A 258 -3.46 1.72 12.13
CA GLU A 258 -2.24 1.36 12.86
C GLU A 258 -2.48 0.31 13.95
N VAL A 259 -3.47 0.53 14.83
CA VAL A 259 -3.64 -0.22 16.08
C VAL A 259 -4.96 -0.98 16.09
N ALA A 260 -4.90 -2.28 16.38
CA ALA A 260 -6.06 -3.13 16.62
C ALA A 260 -5.88 -3.91 17.93
N GLY A 261 -6.91 -3.84 18.82
CA GLY A 261 -6.89 -4.56 20.09
C GLY A 261 -5.68 -4.22 20.97
N GLY A 262 -5.22 -2.97 20.95
CA GLY A 262 -4.06 -2.50 21.70
C GLY A 262 -2.69 -2.89 21.13
N ALA A 263 -2.65 -3.63 20.01
CA ALA A 263 -1.40 -4.00 19.34
C ALA A 263 -1.19 -3.16 18.06
N TYR A 264 0.04 -2.74 17.82
CA TYR A 264 0.42 -2.08 16.57
C TYR A 264 0.55 -3.13 15.46
N VAL A 265 -0.37 -3.12 14.50
CA VAL A 265 -0.51 -4.16 13.46
C VAL A 265 -0.41 -3.62 12.04
N GLY A 266 -0.63 -2.33 11.86
CA GLY A 266 -0.60 -1.63 10.58
C GLY A 266 0.54 -0.64 10.47
N ALA A 267 0.26 0.52 9.87
CA ALA A 267 1.21 1.62 9.70
C ALA A 267 0.47 2.94 9.38
N VAL A 268 1.13 4.08 9.60
CA VAL A 268 0.80 5.33 8.88
C VAL A 268 1.06 5.11 7.39
N GLY A 269 2.28 4.71 7.03
CA GLY A 269 2.66 4.28 5.69
C GLY A 269 2.39 5.30 4.59
N GLY A 270 2.07 4.80 3.37
CA GLY A 270 1.84 5.62 2.18
C GLY A 270 0.38 5.99 1.90
N ALA A 271 -0.57 5.54 2.73
CA ALA A 271 -1.99 5.78 2.46
C ALA A 271 -2.33 7.28 2.36
N MET A 272 -1.80 8.09 3.30
CA MET A 272 -2.00 9.55 3.28
C MET A 272 -1.38 10.21 2.06
N ASP A 273 -0.17 9.79 1.64
CA ASP A 273 0.49 10.34 0.44
C ASP A 273 -0.43 10.17 -0.78
N PHE A 274 -1.01 8.98 -0.96
CA PHE A 274 -1.92 8.68 -2.06
C PHE A 274 -3.29 9.35 -1.92
N LEU A 275 -3.87 9.43 -0.72
CA LEU A 275 -5.13 10.14 -0.50
C LEU A 275 -5.00 11.62 -0.90
N LEU A 276 -3.95 12.29 -0.44
CA LEU A 276 -3.66 13.69 -0.82
C LEU A 276 -3.45 13.82 -2.33
N GLY A 277 -2.74 12.86 -2.94
CA GLY A 277 -2.56 12.79 -4.39
C GLY A 277 -3.89 12.71 -5.14
N ALA A 278 -4.80 11.83 -4.72
CA ALA A 278 -6.12 11.69 -5.32
C ALA A 278 -7.01 12.91 -5.11
N HIS A 279 -6.93 13.58 -3.95
CA HIS A 279 -7.63 14.86 -3.74
C HIS A 279 -7.13 15.97 -4.67
N ALA A 280 -5.84 15.99 -4.98
CA ALA A 280 -5.23 16.99 -5.88
C ALA A 280 -5.36 16.63 -7.37
N SER A 281 -5.68 15.38 -7.69
CA SER A 281 -5.86 14.85 -9.05
C SER A 281 -7.18 15.35 -9.67
N GLY A 282 -7.15 15.74 -10.93
CA GLY A 282 -8.37 16.05 -11.69
C GLY A 282 -9.25 14.80 -11.84
N GLY A 283 -10.43 14.77 -11.21
CA GLY A 283 -11.33 13.61 -11.18
C GLY A 283 -10.85 12.46 -10.28
N GLY A 284 -9.97 12.74 -9.33
CA GLY A 284 -9.41 11.72 -8.44
C GLY A 284 -10.41 11.19 -7.39
N LEU A 285 -10.23 9.94 -6.98
CA LEU A 285 -11.06 9.25 -6.00
C LEU A 285 -10.20 8.69 -4.86
N PRO A 286 -10.12 9.40 -3.72
CA PRO A 286 -9.45 8.93 -2.51
C PRO A 286 -10.35 7.94 -1.75
N ILE A 287 -10.11 6.64 -1.90
CA ILE A 287 -10.94 5.57 -1.34
C ILE A 287 -10.24 4.89 -0.16
N ILE A 288 -10.98 4.76 0.93
CA ILE A 288 -10.68 3.83 2.02
C ILE A 288 -11.74 2.73 2.03
N ALA A 289 -11.30 1.49 1.91
CA ALA A 289 -12.16 0.33 1.82
C ALA A 289 -11.88 -0.67 2.94
N LEU A 290 -12.93 -1.09 3.64
CA LEU A 290 -12.81 -2.03 4.75
C LEU A 290 -14.11 -2.82 4.93
N PRO A 291 -14.05 -4.08 5.41
CA PRO A 291 -15.24 -4.78 5.90
C PRO A 291 -15.91 -3.98 7.02
N ALA A 292 -17.25 -3.94 7.07
CA ALA A 292 -17.97 -3.22 8.11
C ALA A 292 -17.77 -3.80 9.51
N THR A 293 -17.36 -5.08 9.61
CA THR A 293 -17.12 -5.77 10.89
C THR A 293 -15.78 -6.49 10.92
N ALA A 294 -15.37 -6.82 12.13
CA ALA A 294 -14.21 -7.67 12.45
C ALA A 294 -14.61 -8.78 13.42
N VAL A 295 -13.66 -9.69 13.72
CA VAL A 295 -13.80 -10.76 14.72
C VAL A 295 -15.09 -11.57 14.52
N GLY A 296 -15.26 -12.09 13.30
CA GLY A 296 -16.44 -12.91 12.97
C GLY A 296 -17.79 -12.16 13.06
N GLY A 297 -17.80 -10.86 12.83
CA GLY A 297 -19.03 -10.03 12.86
C GLY A 297 -19.31 -9.38 14.22
N SER A 298 -18.56 -9.70 15.27
CA SER A 298 -18.84 -9.24 16.64
C SER A 298 -18.41 -7.79 16.94
N GLN A 299 -17.59 -7.19 16.09
CA GLN A 299 -17.08 -5.83 16.27
C GLN A 299 -17.32 -4.99 15.02
N SER A 300 -17.90 -3.80 15.19
CA SER A 300 -18.03 -2.82 14.11
C SER A 300 -16.67 -2.17 13.83
N ARG A 301 -16.39 -1.95 12.53
CA ARG A 301 -15.25 -1.11 12.10
C ARG A 301 -15.65 0.31 11.73
N VAL A 302 -16.96 0.57 11.61
CA VAL A 302 -17.52 1.92 11.67
C VAL A 302 -17.86 2.19 13.13
N VAL A 303 -17.20 3.17 13.75
CA VAL A 303 -17.25 3.41 15.19
C VAL A 303 -17.68 4.86 15.51
N ASP A 304 -18.19 5.12 16.70
CA ASP A 304 -18.46 6.48 17.16
C ASP A 304 -17.17 7.26 17.47
N ARG A 305 -16.16 6.55 17.99
CA ARG A 305 -14.80 7.06 18.26
C ARG A 305 -13.78 5.98 17.99
N LEU A 306 -12.63 6.39 17.44
CA LEU A 306 -11.52 5.48 17.22
C LEU A 306 -10.99 4.90 18.53
N SER A 307 -10.63 3.63 18.50
CA SER A 307 -9.96 2.93 19.61
C SER A 307 -8.43 3.06 19.56
N GLY A 308 -7.89 3.54 18.44
CA GLY A 308 -6.47 3.74 18.18
C GLY A 308 -6.14 5.17 17.72
N PRO A 309 -4.90 5.40 17.25
CA PRO A 309 -4.47 6.71 16.78
C PRO A 309 -5.19 7.12 15.49
N VAL A 310 -5.17 8.41 15.20
CA VAL A 310 -5.65 8.97 13.93
C VAL A 310 -4.52 8.89 12.91
N SER A 311 -4.58 7.91 12.01
CA SER A 311 -3.63 7.78 10.89
C SER A 311 -4.00 8.72 9.74
N THR A 312 -5.31 8.96 9.52
CA THR A 312 -5.83 9.93 8.55
C THR A 312 -6.82 10.86 9.24
N PRO A 313 -6.57 12.17 9.26
CA PRO A 313 -7.50 13.13 9.85
C PRO A 313 -8.78 13.25 8.99
N ARG A 314 -9.89 13.61 9.63
CA ARG A 314 -11.19 13.74 8.97
C ARG A 314 -11.23 14.81 7.86
N ALA A 315 -10.30 15.76 7.86
CA ALA A 315 -10.18 16.76 6.80
C ALA A 315 -9.79 16.14 5.46
N ASP A 316 -9.02 15.04 5.51
CA ASP A 316 -8.46 14.36 4.33
C ASP A 316 -9.25 13.07 3.98
N ALA A 317 -10.34 12.77 4.71
CA ALA A 317 -11.21 11.67 4.38
C ALA A 317 -11.92 11.90 3.03
N GLY A 318 -11.88 10.88 2.18
CA GLY A 318 -12.56 10.88 0.89
C GLY A 318 -13.81 10.02 0.89
N LEU A 319 -13.77 8.91 0.15
CA LEU A 319 -14.83 7.92 0.09
C LEU A 319 -14.50 6.75 1.03
N ILE A 320 -15.46 6.39 1.86
CA ILE A 320 -15.38 5.19 2.69
C ILE A 320 -16.29 4.13 2.08
N VAL A 321 -15.76 2.94 1.85
CA VAL A 321 -16.50 1.85 1.18
C VAL A 321 -16.49 0.61 2.06
N THR A 322 -17.67 0.07 2.31
CA THR A 322 -17.89 -1.24 2.93
C THR A 322 -18.72 -2.14 2.02
N GLU A 323 -18.97 -3.37 2.42
CA GLU A 323 -19.89 -4.28 1.72
C GLU A 323 -21.34 -3.76 1.65
N TYR A 324 -21.70 -2.76 2.48
CA TYR A 324 -23.04 -2.15 2.51
C TYR A 324 -23.18 -0.88 1.68
N GLY A 325 -22.11 -0.37 1.09
CA GLY A 325 -22.16 0.79 0.20
C GLY A 325 -20.99 1.75 0.28
N VAL A 326 -21.22 2.95 -0.22
CA VAL A 326 -20.24 4.03 -0.33
C VAL A 326 -20.72 5.25 0.46
N ALA A 327 -19.86 5.78 1.33
CA ALA A 327 -20.02 7.07 1.99
C ALA A 327 -19.00 8.07 1.41
N ASP A 328 -19.42 8.92 0.49
CA ASP A 328 -18.59 10.04 0.03
C ASP A 328 -18.67 11.18 1.07
N LEU A 329 -17.59 11.42 1.78
CA LEU A 329 -17.52 12.40 2.87
C LEU A 329 -17.06 13.79 2.41
N ARG A 330 -16.68 13.93 1.14
CA ARG A 330 -16.18 15.19 0.57
C ARG A 330 -17.29 16.25 0.56
N GLY A 331 -16.96 17.45 1.03
CA GLY A 331 -17.92 18.57 1.09
C GLY A 331 -19.06 18.41 2.11
N CYS A 332 -19.09 17.33 2.90
CA CYS A 332 -20.14 17.08 3.87
C CYS A 332 -19.84 17.72 5.24
N ASN A 333 -20.86 18.30 5.87
CA ASN A 333 -20.80 18.68 7.27
C ASN A 333 -20.82 17.43 8.19
N LEU A 334 -20.50 17.60 9.47
CA LEU A 334 -20.36 16.47 10.40
C LEU A 334 -21.66 15.64 10.56
N ARG A 335 -22.82 16.26 10.55
CA ARG A 335 -24.11 15.56 10.66
C ARG A 335 -24.37 14.70 9.43
N GLU A 336 -24.08 15.21 8.24
CA GLU A 336 -24.22 14.45 7.00
C GLU A 336 -23.19 13.32 6.90
N ARG A 337 -21.94 13.55 7.34
CA ARG A 337 -20.95 12.49 7.44
C ARG A 337 -21.43 11.33 8.32
N ALA A 338 -21.93 11.66 9.53
CA ALA A 338 -22.43 10.64 10.43
C ALA A 338 -23.58 9.83 9.81
N ARG A 339 -24.54 10.47 9.11
CA ARG A 339 -25.61 9.77 8.39
C ARG A 339 -25.07 8.80 7.35
N ARG A 340 -24.12 9.24 6.51
CA ARG A 340 -23.51 8.42 5.48
C ARG A 340 -22.73 7.27 6.07
N MET A 341 -21.97 7.51 7.14
CA MET A 341 -21.20 6.45 7.83
C MET A 341 -22.12 5.42 8.48
N VAL A 342 -23.21 5.83 9.13
CA VAL A 342 -24.22 4.90 9.68
C VAL A 342 -24.84 4.04 8.58
N ALA A 343 -25.11 4.62 7.40
CA ALA A 343 -25.72 3.89 6.29
C ALA A 343 -24.84 2.73 5.76
N ILE A 344 -23.52 2.87 5.82
CA ILE A 344 -22.57 1.84 5.38
C ILE A 344 -22.06 0.92 6.50
N ALA A 345 -22.47 1.15 7.74
CA ALA A 345 -22.19 0.25 8.86
C ALA A 345 -22.99 -1.06 8.75
N HIS A 346 -22.52 -2.10 9.43
CA HIS A 346 -23.28 -3.35 9.54
C HIS A 346 -24.65 -3.08 10.21
N PRO A 347 -25.75 -3.67 9.70
CA PRO A 347 -27.11 -3.38 10.22
C PRO A 347 -27.25 -3.45 11.74
N ASP A 348 -26.64 -4.44 12.38
CA ASP A 348 -26.75 -4.67 13.83
C ASP A 348 -26.15 -3.51 14.68
N PHE A 349 -25.29 -2.69 14.10
CA PHE A 349 -24.66 -1.57 14.81
C PHE A 349 -25.27 -0.20 14.48
N ARG A 350 -26.12 -0.10 13.43
CA ARG A 350 -26.62 1.20 12.92
C ARG A 350 -27.39 1.99 13.95
N GLU A 351 -28.27 1.34 14.72
CA GLU A 351 -29.08 2.03 15.72
C GLU A 351 -28.23 2.64 16.84
N ALA A 352 -27.24 1.88 17.32
CA ALA A 352 -26.32 2.37 18.35
C ALA A 352 -25.48 3.55 17.84
N LEU A 353 -24.96 3.46 16.61
CA LEU A 353 -24.18 4.52 15.96
C LEU A 353 -25.03 5.77 15.68
N ALA A 354 -26.29 5.61 15.25
CA ALA A 354 -27.21 6.73 15.03
C ALA A 354 -27.50 7.47 16.34
N ARG A 355 -27.77 6.75 17.42
CA ARG A 355 -27.95 7.35 18.76
C ARG A 355 -26.71 8.10 19.23
N ALA A 356 -25.51 7.53 19.04
CA ALA A 356 -24.25 8.18 19.40
C ALA A 356 -24.02 9.48 18.61
N ALA A 357 -24.49 9.52 17.35
CA ALA A 357 -24.43 10.70 16.49
C ALA A 357 -25.54 11.74 16.74
N GLY A 358 -26.51 11.46 17.58
CA GLY A 358 -27.70 12.33 17.78
C GLY A 358 -28.59 12.43 16.53
N LEU A 359 -28.75 11.32 15.80
CA LEU A 359 -29.54 11.18 14.57
C LEU A 359 -30.91 10.54 14.85
#